data_f767b852f93e9d4052d147909f3a496d
#
_entry.id   f767b852f93e9d4052d147909f3a496d
#
_cell.length_a   1.000
_cell.length_b   1.000
_cell.length_c   1.000
_cell.angle_alpha   90.00
_cell.angle_beta   90.00
_cell.angle_gamma   90.00
#
_symmetry.space_group_name_H-M   'P 1'
#
loop_
_entity.id
_entity.type
_entity.pdbx_description
1 polymer ?
#
loop_
_entity_poly.entity_id
_entity_poly.type
_entity_poly.pdbx_seq_one_letter_code
_entity_poly.pdbx_strand_id
1 'polypeptide(L)'
;MLPDVSGPVILLADVSQPGRAVAETQTVGLLSGVPMVTAADIGQVYGTAVDPGSEVATEKPRAPDVFLAATSAYGLWIVAGPSDGANAREGEPQPIDRGTPGAIWAPGQFGTSKGGGPGTIWKVDGTTGNVKLFADIALDGVKNRGPGLGQLAYDSRTRQLFASDRQTGMIHRLSMSGAELGFYDHGVDGRPGKGFTPLPRDRTIDTMAAFGRTRPTANARLGFPAAPSPAHPDFRPAVPGTWGFAADERHVWGLAVYGDRLIYGVAEGPSIWSVGLRIDGTFASDTRREFELNGVPPGSQIPRIDFDAAGNMCITVLAGNTAVDPQSVVAGKPRATPSAVLRYRRQTSGNVGAPSIWSPDAEDLTEAAETGDLRPTGGLAIGYGIGPDGRIDPASCGGSVWIVAESGATGTPVLLGWSGPALAGGGQPNHVAQLTTG
;
A
#
# COMPACT_ATOMS: atom_id res chain seq x y z
N MET A 1 -7.82 -20.80 9.39
CA MET A 1 -6.60 -21.43 8.82
C MET A 1 -5.51 -20.39 8.96
N LEU A 2 -4.33 -20.77 9.45
CA LEU A 2 -3.19 -19.86 9.51
C LEU A 2 -2.64 -19.58 8.11
N PRO A 3 -1.93 -18.44 7.89
CA PRO A 3 -1.25 -18.18 6.62
C PRO A 3 -0.27 -19.32 6.27
N ASP A 4 -0.17 -19.65 4.98
CA ASP A 4 0.87 -20.55 4.50
C ASP A 4 2.22 -19.85 4.60
N VAL A 5 3.03 -20.27 5.53
CA VAL A 5 4.35 -19.67 5.78
C VAL A 5 5.35 -19.98 4.67
N SER A 6 5.14 -21.06 3.92
CA SER A 6 6.00 -21.46 2.81
C SER A 6 5.60 -20.78 1.48
N GLY A 7 4.40 -20.18 1.45
CA GLY A 7 3.90 -19.50 0.27
C GLY A 7 4.73 -18.28 -0.13
N PRO A 8 4.95 -18.05 -1.42
CA PRO A 8 5.64 -16.85 -1.89
C PRO A 8 4.80 -15.60 -1.62
N VAL A 9 5.46 -14.54 -1.16
CA VAL A 9 4.84 -13.21 -0.99
C VAL A 9 5.22 -12.23 -2.09
N ILE A 10 6.17 -12.62 -2.94
CA ILE A 10 6.58 -11.90 -4.13
C ILE A 10 6.64 -12.90 -5.27
N LEU A 11 5.98 -12.55 -6.37
CA LEU A 11 6.03 -13.26 -7.62
C LEU A 11 6.57 -12.33 -8.70
N LEU A 12 7.53 -12.80 -9.47
CA LEU A 12 8.03 -12.09 -10.63
C LEU A 12 7.61 -12.82 -11.90
N ALA A 13 6.95 -12.10 -12.78
CA ALA A 13 6.49 -12.62 -14.05
C ALA A 13 7.07 -11.78 -15.20
N ASP A 14 7.43 -12.43 -16.29
CA ASP A 14 7.86 -11.74 -17.51
C ASP A 14 6.63 -11.32 -18.32
N VAL A 15 6.30 -10.05 -18.26
CA VAL A 15 5.22 -9.44 -19.04
C VAL A 15 5.73 -8.67 -20.25
N SER A 16 6.96 -8.94 -20.72
CA SER A 16 7.56 -8.26 -21.88
C SER A 16 6.79 -8.49 -23.19
N GLN A 17 6.00 -9.56 -23.25
CA GLN A 17 5.11 -9.89 -24.36
C GLN A 17 3.73 -10.26 -23.80
N PRO A 18 2.94 -9.29 -23.31
CA PRO A 18 1.62 -9.58 -22.80
C PRO A 18 0.70 -9.98 -23.95
N GLY A 19 -0.16 -10.98 -23.73
CA GLY A 19 -1.14 -11.41 -24.72
C GLY A 19 -2.02 -10.26 -25.21
N ARG A 20 -2.60 -10.42 -26.41
CA ARG A 20 -3.58 -9.49 -26.97
C ARG A 20 -4.96 -9.90 -26.55
N ALA A 21 -5.71 -9.00 -25.90
CA ALA A 21 -7.14 -9.09 -25.58
C ALA A 21 -7.65 -10.45 -25.03
N VAL A 22 -8.87 -10.44 -24.55
CA VAL A 22 -9.56 -11.57 -23.87
C VAL A 22 -9.59 -12.88 -24.70
N ALA A 23 -9.50 -12.79 -26.02
CA ALA A 23 -9.49 -13.96 -26.90
C ALA A 23 -8.15 -14.70 -26.92
N GLU A 24 -7.07 -14.08 -26.50
CA GLU A 24 -5.72 -14.63 -26.50
C GLU A 24 -5.06 -14.45 -25.10
N THR A 25 -5.74 -14.92 -24.05
CA THR A 25 -5.17 -14.89 -22.69
C THR A 25 -3.84 -15.62 -22.70
N GLN A 26 -2.78 -14.89 -22.46
CA GLN A 26 -1.45 -15.47 -22.36
C GLN A 26 -1.22 -16.03 -20.97
N THR A 27 -0.78 -17.25 -20.89
CA THR A 27 -0.27 -17.84 -19.66
C THR A 27 1.17 -17.35 -19.46
N VAL A 28 1.40 -16.59 -18.40
CA VAL A 28 2.73 -16.06 -18.06
C VAL A 28 3.32 -16.90 -16.95
N GLY A 29 4.45 -17.56 -17.24
CA GLY A 29 5.21 -18.28 -16.24
C GLY A 29 5.95 -17.33 -15.29
N LEU A 30 6.16 -17.79 -14.08
CA LEU A 30 7.03 -17.08 -13.14
C LEU A 30 8.48 -17.18 -13.59
N LEU A 31 9.25 -16.11 -13.37
CA LEU A 31 10.69 -16.11 -13.67
C LEU A 31 11.39 -17.16 -12.80
N SER A 32 12.06 -18.11 -13.46
CA SER A 32 12.89 -19.12 -12.80
C SER A 32 14.23 -18.53 -12.35
N GLY A 33 14.79 -19.06 -11.26
CA GLY A 33 16.10 -18.63 -10.75
C GLY A 33 16.09 -17.35 -9.91
N VAL A 34 14.92 -16.78 -9.67
CA VAL A 34 14.78 -15.69 -8.69
C VAL A 34 14.60 -16.29 -7.30
N PRO A 35 15.32 -15.79 -6.27
CA PRO A 35 15.11 -16.26 -4.91
C PRO A 35 13.63 -16.12 -4.50
N MET A 36 13.05 -17.20 -4.05
CA MET A 36 11.68 -17.18 -3.54
C MET A 36 11.67 -16.52 -2.17
N VAL A 37 10.90 -15.42 -2.03
CA VAL A 37 10.67 -14.74 -0.76
C VAL A 37 9.35 -15.21 -0.20
N THR A 38 9.38 -15.83 0.98
CA THR A 38 8.20 -16.45 1.58
C THR A 38 7.61 -15.62 2.70
N ALA A 39 6.40 -15.96 3.12
CA ALA A 39 5.77 -15.36 4.28
C ALA A 39 6.55 -15.66 5.58
N ALA A 40 7.26 -16.81 5.66
CA ALA A 40 8.17 -17.09 6.78
C ALA A 40 9.31 -16.08 6.87
N ASP A 41 9.77 -15.56 5.71
CA ASP A 41 10.88 -14.60 5.65
C ASP A 41 10.47 -13.20 6.07
N ILE A 42 9.45 -12.63 5.40
CA ILE A 42 9.12 -11.21 5.52
C ILE A 42 7.68 -10.93 5.93
N GLY A 43 6.88 -11.96 6.08
CA GLY A 43 5.46 -11.81 6.39
C GLY A 43 4.63 -11.31 5.21
N GLN A 44 3.43 -10.84 5.51
CA GLN A 44 2.53 -10.25 4.52
C GLN A 44 2.99 -8.84 4.15
N VAL A 45 2.99 -8.53 2.86
CA VAL A 45 3.38 -7.22 2.32
C VAL A 45 2.32 -6.71 1.33
N TYR A 46 2.12 -5.40 1.27
CA TYR A 46 1.20 -4.77 0.33
C TYR A 46 1.83 -3.55 -0.34
N GLY A 47 2.25 -2.55 0.43
CA GLY A 47 2.87 -1.33 -0.09
C GLY A 47 4.19 -1.64 -0.76
N THR A 48 4.36 -1.12 -1.98
CA THR A 48 5.57 -1.34 -2.77
C THR A 48 6.09 -0.02 -3.32
N ALA A 49 7.43 0.10 -3.36
CA ALA A 49 8.10 1.17 -4.11
C ALA A 49 9.36 0.59 -4.77
N VAL A 50 9.78 1.21 -5.85
CA VAL A 50 10.96 0.80 -6.61
C VAL A 50 11.93 1.98 -6.67
N ASP A 51 13.18 1.75 -6.26
CA ASP A 51 14.31 2.62 -6.63
C ASP A 51 14.87 2.09 -7.94
N PRO A 52 14.67 2.78 -9.07
CA PRO A 52 15.07 2.29 -10.39
C PRO A 52 16.60 2.14 -10.54
N GLY A 53 17.36 2.56 -9.56
CA GLY A 53 18.81 2.57 -9.62
C GLY A 53 19.37 3.93 -10.06
N SER A 54 20.62 3.93 -10.51
CA SER A 54 21.23 5.19 -10.94
C SER A 54 20.82 5.52 -12.37
N GLU A 55 20.15 6.65 -12.54
CA GLU A 55 19.92 7.27 -13.86
C GLU A 55 21.11 8.15 -14.27
N VAL A 56 22.15 8.25 -13.44
CA VAL A 56 23.32 9.06 -13.73
C VAL A 56 24.20 8.29 -14.71
N ALA A 57 24.38 8.84 -15.91
CA ALA A 57 25.15 8.22 -17.01
C ALA A 57 26.60 7.84 -16.66
N THR A 58 27.12 8.34 -15.55
CA THR A 58 28.50 8.04 -15.05
C THR A 58 28.57 6.89 -14.07
N GLU A 59 27.43 6.40 -13.56
CA GLU A 59 27.37 5.24 -12.65
C GLU A 59 27.07 3.96 -13.44
N LYS A 60 27.62 2.82 -12.96
CA LYS A 60 27.24 1.53 -13.55
C LYS A 60 25.73 1.31 -13.37
N PRO A 61 25.01 0.87 -14.41
CA PRO A 61 23.62 0.50 -14.26
C PRO A 61 23.47 -0.49 -13.09
N ARG A 62 22.61 -0.15 -12.15
CA ARG A 62 22.27 -0.98 -11.00
C ARG A 62 20.85 -1.52 -11.21
N ALA A 63 20.66 -2.81 -10.93
CA ALA A 63 19.31 -3.35 -10.94
C ALA A 63 18.43 -2.63 -9.91
N PRO A 64 17.12 -2.46 -10.20
CA PRO A 64 16.20 -1.77 -9.32
C PRO A 64 16.09 -2.45 -7.96
N ASP A 65 16.17 -1.69 -6.88
CA ASP A 65 15.82 -2.18 -5.54
C ASP A 65 14.30 -2.08 -5.33
N VAL A 66 13.72 -3.08 -4.67
CA VAL A 66 12.30 -3.09 -4.34
C VAL A 66 12.10 -2.96 -2.85
N PHE A 67 11.25 -2.03 -2.44
CA PHE A 67 10.83 -1.84 -1.04
C PHE A 67 9.43 -2.39 -0.84
N LEU A 68 9.21 -3.08 0.28
CA LEU A 68 7.97 -3.79 0.60
C LEU A 68 7.56 -3.46 2.03
N ALA A 69 6.32 -3.02 2.21
CA ALA A 69 5.79 -2.66 3.52
C ALA A 69 4.99 -3.81 4.14
N ALA A 70 5.28 -4.13 5.40
CA ALA A 70 4.50 -5.06 6.19
C ALA A 70 3.06 -4.54 6.37
N THR A 71 2.08 -5.42 6.29
CA THR A 71 0.68 -5.03 6.23
C THR A 71 -0.26 -5.93 7.01
N SER A 72 -1.42 -5.39 7.37
CA SER A 72 -2.60 -6.14 7.82
C SER A 72 -3.69 -6.25 6.72
N ALA A 73 -3.39 -5.86 5.49
CA ALA A 73 -4.39 -5.80 4.42
C ALA A 73 -5.05 -7.15 4.11
N TYR A 74 -4.38 -8.25 4.40
CA TYR A 74 -4.89 -9.60 4.19
C TYR A 74 -5.38 -10.28 5.48
N GLY A 75 -5.49 -9.52 6.56
CA GLY A 75 -5.92 -10.02 7.85
C GLY A 75 -4.80 -10.12 8.87
N LEU A 76 -5.19 -10.27 10.13
CA LEU A 76 -4.29 -10.49 11.25
C LEU A 76 -4.64 -11.80 11.93
N TRP A 77 -3.63 -12.58 12.29
CA TRP A 77 -3.77 -13.83 13.03
C TRP A 77 -2.87 -13.81 14.25
N ILE A 78 -3.40 -14.34 15.35
CA ILE A 78 -2.65 -14.52 16.57
C ILE A 78 -2.69 -15.98 17.00
N VAL A 79 -1.64 -16.40 17.66
CA VAL A 79 -1.50 -17.75 18.22
C VAL A 79 -1.15 -17.66 19.68
N ALA A 80 -1.45 -18.73 20.43
CA ALA A 80 -0.95 -18.88 21.78
C ALA A 80 0.58 -18.83 21.75
N GLY A 81 1.17 -17.95 22.54
CA GLY A 81 2.61 -17.92 22.72
C GLY A 81 3.12 -19.15 23.48
N PRO A 82 4.44 -19.34 23.55
CA PRO A 82 5.02 -20.39 24.40
C PRO A 82 4.52 -20.18 25.83
N SER A 83 3.66 -21.07 26.30
CA SER A 83 3.24 -21.03 27.68
C SER A 83 4.39 -21.57 28.53
N ASP A 84 4.74 -20.86 29.60
CA ASP A 84 5.64 -21.39 30.63
C ASP A 84 5.07 -22.69 31.20
N GLY A 85 5.38 -23.78 30.57
CA GLY A 85 5.36 -25.13 31.16
C GLY A 85 4.07 -25.94 31.14
N ALA A 86 2.98 -25.55 30.47
CA ALA A 86 1.77 -26.39 30.46
C ALA A 86 1.13 -26.53 29.09
N ASN A 87 1.23 -27.74 28.51
CA ASN A 87 0.37 -28.26 27.43
C ASN A 87 0.43 -27.62 26.02
N ALA A 88 1.55 -27.07 25.58
CA ALA A 88 1.78 -26.98 24.16
C ALA A 88 1.94 -28.42 23.62
N ARG A 89 0.97 -28.90 22.86
CA ARG A 89 1.22 -30.07 21.99
C ARG A 89 2.38 -29.66 21.08
N GLU A 90 3.48 -30.40 21.17
CA GLU A 90 4.59 -30.23 20.23
C GLU A 90 4.04 -30.27 18.82
N GLY A 91 4.19 -29.14 18.07
CA GLY A 91 4.11 -29.21 16.64
C GLY A 91 3.50 -28.02 15.92
N GLU A 92 2.34 -27.52 16.28
CA GLU A 92 1.69 -26.47 15.48
C GLU A 92 1.14 -25.31 16.33
N PRO A 93 1.37 -24.04 15.85
CA PRO A 93 0.78 -22.87 16.49
C PRO A 93 -0.76 -22.98 16.47
N GLN A 94 -1.40 -22.83 17.61
CA GLN A 94 -2.86 -22.87 17.70
C GLN A 94 -3.41 -21.46 17.53
N PRO A 95 -4.23 -21.21 16.49
CA PRO A 95 -4.86 -19.91 16.31
C PRO A 95 -5.83 -19.64 17.47
N ILE A 96 -5.87 -18.39 17.91
CA ILE A 96 -6.81 -17.91 18.92
C ILE A 96 -7.63 -16.77 18.35
N ASP A 97 -8.88 -16.69 18.76
CA ASP A 97 -9.87 -15.71 18.27
C ASP A 97 -9.82 -14.39 19.04
N ARG A 98 -9.11 -14.37 20.17
CA ARG A 98 -9.04 -13.25 21.10
C ARG A 98 -7.65 -13.18 21.73
N GLY A 99 -7.14 -11.97 21.91
CA GLY A 99 -5.90 -11.71 22.63
C GLY A 99 -5.94 -12.22 24.06
N THR A 100 -4.83 -12.80 24.50
CA THR A 100 -4.62 -13.26 25.87
C THR A 100 -3.17 -12.93 26.26
N PRO A 101 -2.84 -12.87 27.58
CA PRO A 101 -1.45 -12.72 28.00
C PRO A 101 -0.57 -13.78 27.32
N GLY A 102 0.55 -13.35 26.77
CA GLY A 102 1.47 -14.23 26.04
C GLY A 102 1.11 -14.54 24.59
N ALA A 103 -0.02 -14.07 24.07
CA ALA A 103 -0.33 -14.22 22.64
C ALA A 103 0.70 -13.50 21.77
N ILE A 104 1.04 -14.12 20.63
CA ILE A 104 1.98 -13.59 19.64
C ILE A 104 1.35 -13.58 18.24
N TRP A 105 1.95 -12.84 17.32
CA TRP A 105 1.57 -12.90 15.91
C TRP A 105 1.82 -14.31 15.36
N ALA A 106 0.90 -14.77 14.54
CA ALA A 106 1.06 -16.06 13.87
C ALA A 106 2.34 -16.06 13.01
N PRO A 107 3.01 -17.20 12.87
CA PRO A 107 4.11 -17.35 11.93
C PRO A 107 3.70 -16.90 10.52
N GLY A 108 4.59 -16.22 9.83
CA GLY A 108 4.30 -15.67 8.51
C GLY A 108 3.44 -14.39 8.49
N GLN A 109 3.12 -13.82 9.66
CA GLN A 109 2.36 -12.56 9.69
C GLN A 109 3.24 -11.34 9.35
N PHE A 110 4.43 -11.20 9.97
CA PHE A 110 5.28 -10.01 9.87
C PHE A 110 6.77 -10.32 9.75
N GLY A 111 7.17 -11.51 9.36
CA GLY A 111 8.58 -11.86 9.19
C GLY A 111 9.39 -11.77 10.50
N THR A 112 8.81 -12.18 11.61
CA THR A 112 9.43 -12.09 12.95
C THR A 112 10.74 -12.87 13.06
N SER A 113 10.92 -13.93 12.26
CA SER A 113 12.16 -14.70 12.18
C SER A 113 13.38 -13.88 11.75
N LYS A 114 13.16 -12.78 11.01
CA LYS A 114 14.20 -11.82 10.57
C LYS A 114 14.11 -10.49 11.33
N GLY A 115 13.46 -10.47 12.49
CA GLY A 115 13.31 -9.26 13.30
C GLY A 115 12.26 -8.29 12.81
N GLY A 116 11.36 -8.74 11.92
CA GLY A 116 10.25 -7.95 11.42
C GLY A 116 9.11 -7.79 12.40
N GLY A 117 8.26 -6.82 12.10
CA GLY A 117 7.05 -6.49 12.84
C GLY A 117 6.08 -5.70 11.96
N PRO A 118 4.94 -5.24 12.51
CA PRO A 118 3.94 -4.51 11.74
C PRO A 118 4.46 -3.22 11.09
N GLY A 119 5.48 -2.58 11.66
CA GLY A 119 6.09 -1.35 11.13
C GLY A 119 7.24 -1.57 10.15
N THR A 120 7.49 -2.80 9.73
CA THR A 120 8.69 -3.13 8.96
C THR A 120 8.55 -2.75 7.49
N ILE A 121 9.62 -2.16 6.96
CA ILE A 121 9.87 -2.05 5.54
C ILE A 121 11.04 -2.97 5.19
N TRP A 122 10.85 -3.85 4.24
CA TRP A 122 11.86 -4.74 3.69
C TRP A 122 12.45 -4.15 2.43
N LYS A 123 13.73 -4.44 2.18
CA LYS A 123 14.41 -4.12 0.92
C LYS A 123 14.84 -5.41 0.25
N VAL A 124 14.44 -5.57 -0.99
CA VAL A 124 14.97 -6.58 -1.91
C VAL A 124 16.03 -5.93 -2.77
N ASP A 125 17.25 -6.41 -2.67
CA ASP A 125 18.37 -5.97 -3.50
C ASP A 125 18.20 -6.49 -4.93
N GLY A 126 18.08 -5.58 -5.88
CA GLY A 126 17.80 -5.95 -7.27
C GLY A 126 18.91 -6.72 -7.96
N THR A 127 20.15 -6.65 -7.47
CA THR A 127 21.29 -7.35 -8.04
C THR A 127 21.40 -8.79 -7.52
N THR A 128 21.14 -8.97 -6.22
CA THR A 128 21.36 -10.26 -5.54
C THR A 128 20.07 -10.99 -5.19
N GLY A 129 18.93 -10.31 -5.21
CA GLY A 129 17.66 -10.83 -4.73
C GLY A 129 17.58 -10.96 -3.21
N ASN A 130 18.62 -10.57 -2.49
CA ASN A 130 18.64 -10.69 -1.03
C ASN A 130 17.64 -9.74 -0.38
N VAL A 131 16.92 -10.27 0.61
CA VAL A 131 15.95 -9.51 1.40
C VAL A 131 16.53 -9.15 2.75
N LYS A 132 16.43 -7.88 3.13
CA LYS A 132 16.84 -7.39 4.45
C LYS A 132 15.84 -6.40 5.02
N LEU A 133 15.81 -6.31 6.35
CA LEU A 133 15.12 -5.24 7.04
C LEU A 133 15.74 -3.90 6.64
N PHE A 134 14.92 -2.98 6.13
CA PHE A 134 15.33 -1.66 5.72
C PHE A 134 15.04 -0.62 6.80
N ALA A 135 13.81 -0.63 7.32
CA ALA A 135 13.37 0.23 8.41
C ALA A 135 12.29 -0.46 9.25
N ASP A 136 12.14 -0.04 10.49
CA ASP A 136 11.06 -0.42 11.39
C ASP A 136 10.44 0.86 11.95
N ILE A 137 9.29 1.22 11.40
CA ILE A 137 8.61 2.49 11.67
C ILE A 137 8.17 2.57 13.11
N ALA A 138 8.52 3.69 13.74
CA ALA A 138 8.11 4.01 15.09
C ALA A 138 7.79 5.49 15.21
N LEU A 139 6.72 5.85 15.88
CA LEU A 139 6.39 7.23 16.19
C LEU A 139 6.80 7.53 17.64
N ASP A 140 7.78 8.41 17.85
CA ASP A 140 8.39 8.73 19.16
C ASP A 140 8.81 7.49 19.97
N GLY A 141 9.39 6.52 19.29
CA GLY A 141 9.85 5.27 19.88
C GLY A 141 8.74 4.23 20.12
N VAL A 142 7.48 4.53 19.78
CA VAL A 142 6.39 3.54 19.84
C VAL A 142 6.23 2.90 18.46
N LYS A 143 6.55 1.62 18.36
CA LYS A 143 6.43 0.84 17.13
C LYS A 143 4.97 0.59 16.76
N ASN A 144 4.73 0.41 15.46
CA ASN A 144 3.45 -0.11 14.99
C ASN A 144 3.17 -1.48 15.62
N ARG A 145 1.93 -1.73 16.03
CA ARG A 145 1.57 -2.88 16.87
C ARG A 145 0.58 -3.85 16.22
N GLY A 146 0.04 -3.51 15.04
CA GLY A 146 -0.96 -4.36 14.42
C GLY A 146 -1.40 -3.90 13.04
N PRO A 147 -1.90 -2.66 12.85
CA PRO A 147 -2.43 -2.21 11.57
C PRO A 147 -1.47 -2.35 10.40
N GLY A 148 -0.19 -2.31 10.67
CA GLY A 148 0.83 -2.36 9.65
C GLY A 148 0.96 -1.04 8.89
N LEU A 149 1.76 -1.08 7.83
CA LEU A 149 1.97 0.05 6.94
C LEU A 149 1.00 0.00 5.76
N GLY A 150 0.84 1.12 5.11
CA GLY A 150 0.10 1.26 3.86
C GLY A 150 1.04 1.22 2.66
N GLN A 151 0.88 2.22 1.78
CA GLN A 151 1.67 2.33 0.56
C GLN A 151 3.04 2.96 0.84
N LEU A 152 4.00 2.64 -0.02
CA LEU A 152 5.29 3.29 -0.13
C LEU A 152 5.32 4.16 -1.38
N ALA A 153 6.05 5.29 -1.33
CA ALA A 153 6.32 6.12 -2.50
C ALA A 153 7.79 6.56 -2.50
N TYR A 154 8.48 6.37 -3.61
CA TYR A 154 9.87 6.77 -3.79
C TYR A 154 9.93 8.11 -4.54
N ASP A 155 10.65 9.07 -3.99
CA ASP A 155 10.98 10.34 -4.68
C ASP A 155 12.41 10.25 -5.24
N SER A 156 12.52 10.10 -6.55
CA SER A 156 13.81 10.03 -7.24
C SER A 156 14.61 11.33 -7.17
N ARG A 157 13.93 12.49 -7.07
CA ARG A 157 14.59 13.81 -7.01
C ARG A 157 15.40 14.00 -5.74
N THR A 158 14.85 13.54 -4.60
CA THR A 158 15.47 13.71 -3.29
C THR A 158 16.07 12.42 -2.76
N ARG A 159 15.85 11.30 -3.47
CA ARG A 159 16.24 9.94 -3.09
C ARG A 159 15.76 9.61 -1.67
N GLN A 160 14.46 9.72 -1.49
CA GLN A 160 13.80 9.45 -0.21
C GLN A 160 12.60 8.53 -0.42
N LEU A 161 12.28 7.79 0.63
CA LEU A 161 11.12 6.91 0.66
C LEU A 161 10.08 7.49 1.62
N PHE A 162 8.83 7.55 1.19
CA PHE A 162 7.69 7.89 2.02
C PHE A 162 6.89 6.62 2.34
N ALA A 163 6.38 6.52 3.57
CA ALA A 163 5.60 5.38 4.03
C ALA A 163 4.39 5.86 4.84
N SER A 164 3.20 5.40 4.51
CA SER A 164 2.02 5.64 5.34
C SER A 164 1.95 4.62 6.48
N ASP A 165 1.75 5.08 7.69
CA ASP A 165 1.52 4.26 8.88
C ASP A 165 0.02 4.23 9.20
N ARG A 166 -0.61 3.08 9.01
CA ARG A 166 -2.06 2.93 9.18
C ARG A 166 -2.50 2.97 10.65
N GLN A 167 -1.58 2.77 11.59
CA GLN A 167 -1.87 2.89 13.01
C GLN A 167 -1.95 4.35 13.47
N THR A 168 -1.02 5.17 13.03
CA THR A 168 -0.91 6.56 13.49
C THR A 168 -1.53 7.56 12.53
N GLY A 169 -1.69 7.17 11.26
CA GLY A 169 -2.07 8.05 10.16
C GLY A 169 -0.95 8.99 9.70
N MET A 170 0.26 8.79 10.21
CA MET A 170 1.43 9.57 9.78
C MET A 170 1.95 9.12 8.43
N ILE A 171 2.56 10.04 7.72
CA ILE A 171 3.37 9.75 6.54
C ILE A 171 4.83 9.97 6.93
N HIS A 172 5.56 8.89 7.09
CA HIS A 172 6.97 8.92 7.45
C HIS A 172 7.85 9.17 6.23
N ARG A 173 8.92 9.92 6.42
CA ARG A 173 9.94 10.23 5.42
C ARG A 173 11.24 9.58 5.83
N LEU A 174 11.82 8.79 4.94
CA LEU A 174 12.99 7.96 5.22
C LEU A 174 14.10 8.26 4.22
N SER A 175 15.35 8.23 4.70
CA SER A 175 16.53 8.20 3.83
C SER A 175 16.68 6.82 3.17
N MET A 176 17.52 6.73 2.14
CA MET A 176 17.83 5.45 1.51
C MET A 176 18.71 4.51 2.36
N SER A 177 19.12 4.96 3.56
CA SER A 177 19.70 4.10 4.58
C SER A 177 18.67 3.54 5.58
N GLY A 178 17.39 3.90 5.44
CA GLY A 178 16.32 3.49 6.35
C GLY A 178 16.15 4.38 7.59
N ALA A 179 16.92 5.46 7.70
CA ALA A 179 16.78 6.39 8.82
C ALA A 179 15.58 7.31 8.63
N GLU A 180 14.80 7.50 9.68
CA GLU A 180 13.68 8.45 9.68
C GLU A 180 14.22 9.90 9.60
N LEU A 181 13.69 10.66 8.65
CA LEU A 181 14.01 12.08 8.42
C LEU A 181 12.90 13.01 8.93
N GLY A 182 11.79 12.46 9.35
CA GLY A 182 10.62 13.17 9.83
C GLY A 182 9.32 12.58 9.32
N PHE A 183 8.21 13.18 9.69
CA PHE A 183 6.88 12.72 9.28
C PHE A 183 5.93 13.89 9.08
N TYR A 184 4.78 13.60 8.48
CA TYR A 184 3.68 14.51 8.22
C TYR A 184 2.41 13.97 8.86
N ASP A 185 1.68 14.83 9.58
CA ASP A 185 0.41 14.52 10.22
C ASP A 185 -0.74 15.22 9.47
N HIS A 186 -1.46 14.47 8.64
CA HIS A 186 -2.61 15.03 7.95
C HIS A 186 -3.64 15.65 8.92
N GLY A 187 -3.85 15.01 10.07
CA GLY A 187 -4.83 15.47 11.05
C GLY A 187 -4.56 16.87 11.60
N VAL A 188 -3.28 17.23 11.70
CA VAL A 188 -2.84 18.54 12.24
C VAL A 188 -2.42 19.49 11.15
N ASP A 189 -1.58 19.03 10.23
CA ASP A 189 -0.93 19.88 9.24
C ASP A 189 -1.73 19.95 7.94
N GLY A 190 -2.52 18.91 7.65
CA GLY A 190 -3.27 18.77 6.40
C GLY A 190 -4.65 19.39 6.42
N ARG A 191 -5.47 19.06 7.40
CA ARG A 191 -6.87 19.47 7.50
C ARG A 191 -7.10 20.99 7.40
N PRO A 192 -6.25 21.87 8.00
CA PRO A 192 -6.38 23.31 7.85
C PRO A 192 -6.29 23.81 6.41
N GLY A 193 -5.61 23.11 5.53
CA GLY A 193 -5.51 23.46 4.11
C GLY A 193 -6.85 23.51 3.37
N LYS A 194 -7.93 22.94 3.96
CA LYS A 194 -9.32 23.04 3.47
C LYS A 194 -10.24 23.77 4.45
N GLY A 195 -9.71 24.37 5.51
CA GLY A 195 -10.48 25.05 6.54
C GLY A 195 -11.14 24.11 7.56
N PHE A 196 -10.75 22.84 7.58
CA PHE A 196 -11.19 21.93 8.64
C PHE A 196 -10.43 22.20 9.94
N THR A 197 -11.10 21.98 11.05
CA THR A 197 -10.46 22.08 12.37
C THR A 197 -9.37 21.02 12.50
N PRO A 198 -8.15 21.38 12.93
CA PRO A 198 -7.13 20.41 13.29
C PRO A 198 -7.67 19.42 14.31
N LEU A 199 -7.23 18.17 14.23
CA LEU A 199 -7.57 17.17 15.23
C LEU A 199 -6.91 17.53 16.57
N PRO A 200 -7.56 17.21 17.70
CA PRO A 200 -7.02 17.53 19.01
C PRO A 200 -5.69 16.82 19.24
N ARG A 201 -4.80 17.51 19.92
CA ARG A 201 -3.55 16.93 20.42
C ARG A 201 -3.82 15.96 21.55
N ASP A 202 -3.06 14.91 21.63
CA ASP A 202 -3.08 14.02 22.79
C ASP A 202 -2.60 14.79 24.03
N ARG A 203 -3.50 14.97 24.98
CA ARG A 203 -3.21 15.65 26.25
C ARG A 203 -2.13 14.96 27.07
N THR A 204 -1.91 13.66 26.87
CA THR A 204 -0.87 12.91 27.57
C THR A 204 0.53 13.37 27.14
N ILE A 205 0.67 13.84 25.91
CA ILE A 205 1.94 14.38 25.38
C ILE A 205 2.17 15.80 25.88
N ASP A 206 1.09 16.60 25.95
CA ASP A 206 1.18 17.96 26.49
C ASP A 206 1.55 17.96 27.98
N THR A 207 1.08 16.97 28.75
CA THR A 207 1.48 16.78 30.15
C THR A 207 2.94 16.34 30.30
N MET A 208 3.49 15.56 29.37
CA MET A 208 4.89 15.21 29.38
C MET A 208 5.81 16.39 29.07
N ALA A 209 5.40 17.32 28.22
CA ALA A 209 6.09 18.58 27.96
C ALA A 209 6.13 19.47 29.22
N ALA A 210 5.05 19.48 30.01
CA ALA A 210 4.98 20.21 31.27
C ALA A 210 5.96 19.70 32.34
N PHE A 211 6.48 18.48 32.21
CA PHE A 211 7.51 17.91 33.09
C PHE A 211 8.93 18.10 32.58
N GLY A 212 9.19 19.03 31.66
CA GLY A 212 10.53 19.36 31.17
C GLY A 212 11.19 18.30 30.30
N ARG A 213 10.45 17.34 29.78
CA ARG A 213 10.93 16.37 28.80
C ARG A 213 10.76 16.99 27.42
N THR A 214 11.86 17.49 26.88
CA THR A 214 11.96 18.02 25.52
C THR A 214 11.76 16.92 24.49
N ARG A 215 10.51 16.58 24.18
CA ARG A 215 10.17 15.91 22.93
C ARG A 215 9.58 16.93 21.99
N PRO A 216 9.81 16.80 20.68
CA PRO A 216 9.10 17.60 19.71
C PRO A 216 7.61 17.26 19.84
N THR A 217 6.92 18.06 20.60
CA THR A 217 5.47 17.96 20.87
C THR A 217 4.65 18.48 19.72
N ALA A 218 5.27 18.79 18.61
CA ALA A 218 4.61 19.34 17.43
C ALA A 218 3.52 18.41 16.89
N ASN A 219 3.51 17.16 17.33
CA ASN A 219 2.74 16.15 16.67
C ASN A 219 1.61 15.69 17.55
N ALA A 220 0.51 16.26 17.23
CA ALA A 220 -0.75 15.84 17.74
C ALA A 220 -0.99 14.40 17.35
N ARG A 221 -1.11 13.57 18.32
CA ARG A 221 -1.59 12.23 18.16
C ARG A 221 -2.96 12.15 18.74
N LEU A 222 -3.81 11.51 18.01
CA LEU A 222 -4.92 10.83 18.65
C LEU A 222 -4.27 9.82 19.58
N GLY A 223 -4.67 9.82 20.85
CA GLY A 223 -4.16 8.83 21.78
C GLY A 223 -4.15 7.47 21.11
N PHE A 224 -3.03 6.77 21.18
CA PHE A 224 -3.01 5.40 20.69
C PHE A 224 -4.20 4.69 21.33
N PRO A 225 -5.13 4.14 20.58
CA PRO A 225 -6.11 3.25 21.17
C PRO A 225 -5.32 2.24 21.98
N ALA A 226 -5.83 1.87 23.13
CA ALA A 226 -5.19 0.91 24.01
C ALA A 226 -4.59 -0.17 23.14
N ALA A 227 -3.27 -0.27 23.16
CA ALA A 227 -2.49 -0.74 22.02
C ALA A 227 -2.95 -2.09 21.51
N PRO A 228 -3.27 -2.23 20.26
CA PRO A 228 -3.50 -3.52 19.65
C PRO A 228 -2.16 -4.25 19.63
N SER A 229 -1.92 -5.06 20.63
CA SER A 229 -0.88 -6.07 20.62
C SER A 229 -1.56 -7.42 20.54
N PRO A 230 -0.91 -8.47 20.09
CA PRO A 230 -1.47 -9.82 20.09
C PRO A 230 -2.03 -10.24 21.45
N ALA A 231 -1.40 -9.77 22.52
CA ALA A 231 -1.75 -10.09 23.90
C ALA A 231 -2.83 -9.16 24.51
N HIS A 232 -3.34 -8.16 23.77
CA HIS A 232 -4.35 -7.27 24.30
C HIS A 232 -5.71 -7.99 24.42
N PRO A 233 -6.42 -7.95 25.57
CA PRO A 233 -7.64 -8.73 25.78
C PRO A 233 -8.79 -8.36 24.82
N ASP A 234 -8.78 -7.14 24.28
CA ASP A 234 -9.80 -6.67 23.33
C ASP A 234 -9.40 -6.88 21.87
N PHE A 235 -8.17 -7.32 21.59
CA PHE A 235 -7.75 -7.62 20.23
C PHE A 235 -8.47 -8.85 19.68
N ARG A 236 -9.11 -8.70 18.54
CA ARG A 236 -9.85 -9.76 17.84
C ARG A 236 -9.44 -9.84 16.38
N PRO A 237 -8.78 -10.93 15.95
CA PRO A 237 -8.36 -11.09 14.57
C PRO A 237 -9.48 -10.94 13.53
N ALA A 238 -10.68 -11.43 13.85
CA ALA A 238 -11.84 -11.36 12.97
C ALA A 238 -12.57 -10.00 12.97
N VAL A 239 -12.12 -9.03 13.78
CA VAL A 239 -12.80 -7.74 13.94
C VAL A 239 -11.83 -6.58 13.68
N PRO A 240 -11.69 -6.13 12.43
CA PRO A 240 -10.72 -5.08 12.05
C PRO A 240 -10.78 -3.81 12.87
N GLY A 241 -11.97 -3.42 13.35
CA GLY A 241 -12.14 -2.27 14.24
C GLY A 241 -11.37 -2.36 15.57
N THR A 242 -10.89 -3.57 15.95
CA THR A 242 -10.06 -3.76 17.14
C THR A 242 -8.56 -3.71 16.86
N TRP A 243 -8.15 -3.56 15.60
CA TRP A 243 -6.73 -3.61 15.21
C TRP A 243 -5.99 -2.31 15.51
N GLY A 244 -6.71 -1.22 15.77
CA GLY A 244 -6.13 0.07 16.14
C GLY A 244 -5.67 0.90 14.97
N PHE A 245 -6.43 0.90 13.89
CA PHE A 245 -6.26 1.87 12.80
C PHE A 245 -6.44 3.30 13.31
N ALA A 246 -5.76 4.24 12.67
CA ALA A 246 -6.06 5.66 12.83
C ALA A 246 -7.53 5.95 12.48
N ALA A 247 -8.11 6.97 13.12
CA ALA A 247 -9.45 7.44 12.76
C ALA A 247 -9.49 7.91 11.29
N ASP A 248 -10.66 7.81 10.65
CA ASP A 248 -10.83 8.08 9.21
C ASP A 248 -10.31 9.46 8.79
N GLU A 249 -10.46 10.46 9.68
CA GLU A 249 -9.97 11.84 9.46
C GLU A 249 -8.45 11.96 9.38
N ARG A 250 -7.73 10.92 9.79
CA ARG A 250 -6.27 10.88 9.76
C ARG A 250 -5.74 9.68 8.98
N HIS A 251 -6.59 8.70 8.71
CA HIS A 251 -6.18 7.44 8.11
C HIS A 251 -5.73 7.64 6.66
N VAL A 252 -4.43 7.52 6.44
CA VAL A 252 -3.79 7.55 5.12
C VAL A 252 -3.32 6.15 4.78
N TRP A 253 -3.67 5.69 3.56
CA TRP A 253 -3.17 4.41 3.04
C TRP A 253 -2.34 4.61 1.76
N GLY A 254 -2.95 5.06 0.65
CA GLY A 254 -2.30 5.25 -0.63
C GLY A 254 -1.43 6.50 -0.68
N LEU A 255 -0.25 6.37 -1.26
CA LEU A 255 0.73 7.44 -1.49
C LEU A 255 1.26 7.39 -2.91
N ALA A 256 1.55 8.55 -3.51
CA ALA A 256 2.36 8.68 -4.70
C ALA A 256 3.11 10.01 -4.73
N VAL A 257 4.29 10.04 -5.33
CA VAL A 257 4.98 11.30 -5.65
C VAL A 257 4.65 11.67 -7.08
N TYR A 258 4.14 12.88 -7.30
CA TYR A 258 3.87 13.42 -8.61
C TYR A 258 4.40 14.85 -8.73
N GLY A 259 5.37 15.04 -9.59
CA GLY A 259 6.08 16.31 -9.69
C GLY A 259 6.82 16.66 -8.39
N ASP A 260 6.49 17.81 -7.83
CA ASP A 260 7.01 18.30 -6.55
C ASP A 260 6.04 18.11 -5.37
N ARG A 261 5.08 17.19 -5.50
CA ARG A 261 4.07 16.96 -4.48
C ARG A 261 3.97 15.49 -4.08
N LEU A 262 3.69 15.25 -2.81
CA LEU A 262 3.20 13.98 -2.33
C LEU A 262 1.66 14.00 -2.38
N ILE A 263 1.09 13.07 -3.14
CA ILE A 263 -0.34 12.84 -3.25
C ILE A 263 -0.71 11.70 -2.32
N TYR A 264 -1.83 11.82 -1.61
CA TYR A 264 -2.24 10.77 -0.66
C TYR A 264 -3.75 10.68 -0.52
N GLY A 265 -4.23 9.48 -0.22
CA GLY A 265 -5.63 9.20 0.02
C GLY A 265 -5.97 9.23 1.51
N VAL A 266 -7.03 9.95 1.87
CA VAL A 266 -7.58 10.02 3.23
C VAL A 266 -8.93 9.34 3.27
N ALA A 267 -9.18 8.54 4.30
CA ALA A 267 -10.43 7.78 4.44
C ALA A 267 -11.64 8.68 4.69
N GLU A 268 -11.44 9.85 5.31
CA GLU A 268 -12.52 10.84 5.47
C GLU A 268 -12.98 11.35 4.11
N GLY A 269 -14.23 11.05 3.80
CA GLY A 269 -14.86 11.54 2.60
C GLY A 269 -15.15 10.54 1.48
N PRO A 270 -14.38 9.49 1.11
CA PRO A 270 -12.93 9.46 0.97
C PRO A 270 -12.40 10.51 0.00
N SER A 271 -11.17 10.94 0.18
CA SER A 271 -10.67 12.12 -0.55
C SER A 271 -9.18 12.03 -0.89
N ILE A 272 -8.81 12.72 -1.97
CA ILE A 272 -7.41 12.87 -2.39
C ILE A 272 -6.89 14.22 -1.93
N TRP A 273 -5.73 14.18 -1.33
CA TRP A 273 -5.00 15.34 -0.83
C TRP A 273 -3.58 15.38 -1.39
N SER A 274 -2.95 16.53 -1.28
CA SER A 274 -1.55 16.69 -1.62
C SER A 274 -0.85 17.68 -0.71
N VAL A 275 0.46 17.48 -0.53
CA VAL A 275 1.37 18.42 0.12
C VAL A 275 2.61 18.59 -0.72
N GLY A 276 3.10 19.82 -0.84
CA GLY A 276 4.34 20.11 -1.57
C GLY A 276 5.56 19.50 -0.90
N LEU A 277 6.51 19.08 -1.71
CA LEU A 277 7.83 18.62 -1.29
C LEU A 277 8.87 19.67 -1.69
N ARG A 278 9.60 20.18 -0.70
CA ARG A 278 10.72 21.09 -0.95
C ARG A 278 11.88 20.36 -1.63
N ILE A 279 12.87 21.10 -2.06
CA ILE A 279 14.04 20.55 -2.78
C ILE A 279 14.84 19.52 -1.96
N ASP A 280 14.74 19.58 -0.64
CA ASP A 280 15.35 18.63 0.29
C ASP A 280 14.39 17.47 0.67
N GLY A 281 13.21 17.43 0.07
CA GLY A 281 12.16 16.45 0.36
C GLY A 281 11.35 16.73 1.62
N THR A 282 11.57 17.85 2.33
CA THR A 282 10.74 18.21 3.47
C THR A 282 9.36 18.66 3.02
N PHE A 283 8.35 18.41 3.85
CA PHE A 283 6.97 18.82 3.57
C PHE A 283 6.84 20.35 3.60
N ALA A 284 6.13 20.89 2.63
CA ALA A 284 5.75 22.29 2.60
C ALA A 284 4.48 22.53 3.44
N SER A 285 4.13 23.79 3.67
CA SER A 285 2.90 24.17 4.39
C SER A 285 1.75 24.55 3.45
N ASP A 286 1.69 23.90 2.29
CA ASP A 286 0.78 24.21 1.20
C ASP A 286 -0.18 23.06 0.89
N THR A 287 -0.57 22.33 1.94
CA THR A 287 -1.52 21.21 1.82
C THR A 287 -2.83 21.66 1.23
N ARG A 288 -3.39 20.82 0.36
CA ARG A 288 -4.70 21.05 -0.24
C ARG A 288 -5.45 19.75 -0.48
N ARG A 289 -6.76 19.78 -0.41
CA ARG A 289 -7.63 18.72 -0.90
C ARG A 289 -7.77 18.89 -2.41
N GLU A 290 -7.34 17.90 -3.18
CA GLU A 290 -7.47 17.90 -4.63
C GLU A 290 -8.95 17.70 -5.02
N PHE A 291 -9.56 16.64 -4.51
CA PHE A 291 -10.99 16.36 -4.69
C PHE A 291 -11.48 15.31 -3.70
N GLU A 292 -12.80 15.17 -3.63
CA GLU A 292 -13.50 14.11 -2.92
C GLU A 292 -14.02 13.10 -3.94
N LEU A 293 -13.95 11.81 -3.62
CA LEU A 293 -14.40 10.76 -4.52
C LEU A 293 -15.94 10.72 -4.53
N ASN A 294 -16.51 10.87 -5.70
CA ASN A 294 -17.96 10.76 -5.90
C ASN A 294 -18.34 9.31 -6.25
N GLY A 295 -19.53 8.90 -5.83
CA GLY A 295 -20.10 7.61 -6.20
C GLY A 295 -19.48 6.39 -5.50
N VAL A 296 -18.58 6.59 -4.54
CA VAL A 296 -18.01 5.51 -3.73
C VAL A 296 -18.69 5.43 -2.35
N PRO A 297 -18.85 4.24 -1.76
CA PRO A 297 -19.47 4.10 -0.45
C PRO A 297 -18.68 4.85 0.64
N PRO A 298 -19.37 5.42 1.66
CA PRO A 298 -18.71 5.99 2.83
C PRO A 298 -17.78 4.97 3.51
N GLY A 299 -16.65 5.44 4.02
CA GLY A 299 -15.64 4.58 4.66
C GLY A 299 -14.80 3.77 3.68
N SER A 300 -14.91 4.03 2.37
CA SER A 300 -14.01 3.43 1.39
C SER A 300 -12.56 3.86 1.63
N GLN A 301 -11.64 2.94 1.37
CA GLN A 301 -10.21 3.15 1.51
C GLN A 301 -9.56 3.33 0.14
N ILE A 302 -8.48 4.10 0.08
CA ILE A 302 -7.70 4.35 -1.14
C ILE A 302 -6.31 3.75 -0.95
N PRO A 303 -6.11 2.45 -1.22
CA PRO A 303 -4.85 1.77 -0.92
C PRO A 303 -3.74 2.05 -1.91
N ARG A 304 -4.05 2.47 -3.13
CA ARG A 304 -3.05 2.75 -4.17
C ARG A 304 -3.40 4.00 -4.95
N ILE A 305 -2.37 4.79 -5.25
CA ILE A 305 -2.40 5.93 -6.17
C ILE A 305 -1.20 5.79 -7.09
N ASP A 306 -1.40 6.04 -8.39
CA ASP A 306 -0.32 6.05 -9.37
C ASP A 306 -0.68 6.99 -10.54
N PHE A 307 0.27 7.31 -11.42
CA PHE A 307 0.07 8.26 -12.51
C PHE A 307 0.57 7.69 -13.84
N ASP A 308 -0.26 7.77 -14.88
CA ASP A 308 0.16 7.42 -16.24
C ASP A 308 1.03 8.55 -16.88
N ALA A 309 1.59 8.28 -18.05
CA ALA A 309 2.45 9.22 -18.78
C ALA A 309 1.79 10.54 -19.11
N ALA A 310 0.46 10.58 -19.25
CA ALA A 310 -0.31 11.80 -19.50
C ALA A 310 -0.60 12.58 -18.21
N GLY A 311 -0.23 12.04 -17.04
CA GLY A 311 -0.49 12.60 -15.74
C GLY A 311 -1.92 12.34 -15.25
N ASN A 312 -2.64 11.39 -15.85
CA ASN A 312 -3.90 10.94 -15.29
C ASN A 312 -3.64 10.15 -14.02
N MET A 313 -4.46 10.40 -12.99
CA MET A 313 -4.36 9.72 -11.71
C MET A 313 -5.18 8.44 -11.74
N CYS A 314 -4.54 7.32 -11.48
CA CYS A 314 -5.19 6.03 -11.30
C CYS A 314 -5.20 5.69 -9.81
N ILE A 315 -6.35 5.36 -9.26
CA ILE A 315 -6.49 4.98 -7.85
C ILE A 315 -7.24 3.67 -7.71
N THR A 316 -6.87 2.90 -6.71
CA THR A 316 -7.68 1.79 -6.26
C THR A 316 -8.58 2.24 -5.12
N VAL A 317 -9.82 1.81 -5.13
CA VAL A 317 -10.80 2.01 -4.06
C VAL A 317 -11.25 0.66 -3.55
N LEU A 318 -11.18 0.48 -2.24
CA LEU A 318 -11.77 -0.66 -1.53
C LEU A 318 -13.00 -0.17 -0.78
N ALA A 319 -14.19 -0.66 -1.15
CA ALA A 319 -15.42 -0.25 -0.49
C ALA A 319 -15.51 -0.83 0.93
N GLY A 320 -15.96 -0.01 1.87
CA GLY A 320 -16.17 -0.38 3.27
C GLY A 320 -14.97 -0.18 4.17
N ASN A 321 -15.27 -0.09 5.46
CA ASN A 321 -14.33 0.26 6.54
C ASN A 321 -13.37 -0.91 6.88
N THR A 322 -13.28 -1.90 6.06
CA THR A 322 -12.56 -3.11 6.37
C THR A 322 -11.35 -3.29 5.47
N ALA A 323 -10.20 -3.33 6.10
CA ALA A 323 -9.24 -4.33 5.67
C ALA A 323 -10.02 -5.56 5.23
N VAL A 324 -9.61 -6.14 4.14
CA VAL A 324 -10.16 -7.38 3.58
C VAL A 324 -10.65 -8.28 4.72
N ASP A 325 -11.92 -8.67 4.71
CA ASP A 325 -12.41 -9.66 5.67
C ASP A 325 -11.53 -10.92 5.54
N PRO A 326 -10.69 -11.23 6.53
CA PRO A 326 -9.75 -12.33 6.41
C PRO A 326 -10.45 -13.68 6.25
N GLN A 327 -11.67 -13.79 6.78
CA GLN A 327 -12.46 -15.01 6.69
C GLN A 327 -13.05 -15.22 5.31
N SER A 328 -13.34 -14.16 4.56
CA SER A 328 -13.84 -14.31 3.20
C SER A 328 -12.75 -14.77 2.23
N VAL A 329 -11.52 -14.35 2.43
CA VAL A 329 -10.37 -14.80 1.62
C VAL A 329 -10.05 -16.27 1.90
N VAL A 330 -10.03 -16.66 3.17
CA VAL A 330 -9.70 -18.05 3.59
C VAL A 330 -10.82 -19.03 3.26
N ALA A 331 -12.08 -18.59 3.24
CA ALA A 331 -13.22 -19.44 2.99
C ALA A 331 -13.59 -19.60 1.50
N GLY A 332 -12.80 -19.02 0.59
CA GLY A 332 -13.15 -18.98 -0.84
C GLY A 332 -14.47 -18.28 -1.12
N LYS A 333 -14.97 -17.49 -0.17
CA LYS A 333 -16.18 -16.71 -0.36
C LYS A 333 -15.86 -15.47 -1.19
N PRO A 334 -16.76 -15.08 -2.11
CA PRO A 334 -16.58 -13.83 -2.86
C PRO A 334 -16.36 -12.68 -1.88
N ARG A 335 -15.37 -11.83 -2.14
CA ARG A 335 -15.22 -10.57 -1.43
C ARG A 335 -16.56 -9.85 -1.41
N ALA A 336 -17.10 -9.59 -0.22
CA ALA A 336 -18.34 -8.84 -0.08
C ALA A 336 -18.16 -7.36 -0.44
N THR A 337 -16.93 -6.92 -0.68
CA THR A 337 -16.56 -5.52 -0.89
C THR A 337 -16.14 -5.31 -2.34
N PRO A 338 -16.91 -4.59 -3.15
CA PRO A 338 -16.47 -4.23 -4.49
C PRO A 338 -15.22 -3.37 -4.38
N SER A 339 -14.22 -3.71 -5.18
CA SER A 339 -13.06 -2.85 -5.40
C SER A 339 -13.16 -2.25 -6.79
N ALA A 340 -12.78 -0.98 -6.92
CA ALA A 340 -12.76 -0.28 -8.20
C ALA A 340 -11.36 0.27 -8.47
N VAL A 341 -10.99 0.38 -9.73
CA VAL A 341 -9.84 1.14 -10.18
C VAL A 341 -10.35 2.31 -11.00
N LEU A 342 -10.25 3.49 -10.40
CA LEU A 342 -10.76 4.73 -10.97
C LEU A 342 -9.62 5.53 -11.60
N ARG A 343 -9.83 6.03 -12.81
CA ARG A 343 -8.91 6.92 -13.51
C ARG A 343 -9.50 8.32 -13.64
N TYR A 344 -8.79 9.30 -13.10
CA TYR A 344 -9.11 10.71 -13.18
C TYR A 344 -8.24 11.38 -14.24
N ARG A 345 -8.85 11.91 -15.28
CA ARG A 345 -8.12 12.55 -16.37
C ARG A 345 -7.52 13.87 -15.91
N ARG A 346 -6.26 14.09 -16.29
CA ARG A 346 -5.60 15.38 -16.08
C ARG A 346 -6.28 16.45 -16.92
N GLN A 347 -6.68 17.54 -16.26
CA GLN A 347 -7.16 18.73 -16.94
C GLN A 347 -5.99 19.71 -17.14
N THR A 348 -5.80 20.17 -18.36
CA THR A 348 -4.91 21.32 -18.64
C THR A 348 -5.66 22.60 -18.27
N SER A 349 -5.45 23.10 -17.06
CA SER A 349 -5.98 24.42 -16.73
C SER A 349 -5.17 25.50 -17.46
N GLY A 350 -5.84 26.38 -18.15
CA GLY A 350 -5.21 27.57 -18.74
C GLY A 350 -4.70 28.59 -17.72
N ASN A 351 -4.92 28.35 -16.41
CA ASN A 351 -4.49 29.20 -15.30
C ASN A 351 -3.36 28.54 -14.52
N VAL A 352 -2.20 29.14 -14.58
CA VAL A 352 -1.06 28.82 -13.70
C VAL A 352 -1.50 29.07 -12.26
N GLY A 353 -1.59 28.01 -11.45
CA GLY A 353 -1.97 28.10 -10.04
C GLY A 353 -3.37 27.59 -9.68
N ALA A 354 -4.14 27.07 -10.61
CA ALA A 354 -5.41 26.42 -10.28
C ALA A 354 -5.19 25.15 -9.43
N PRO A 355 -5.98 24.95 -8.36
CA PRO A 355 -5.70 23.90 -7.37
C PRO A 355 -5.98 22.49 -7.85
N SER A 356 -6.89 22.28 -8.78
CA SER A 356 -7.26 20.94 -9.25
C SER A 356 -6.89 20.77 -10.70
N ILE A 357 -6.11 19.74 -10.97
CA ILE A 357 -5.65 19.41 -12.33
C ILE A 357 -6.26 18.12 -12.86
N TRP A 358 -7.16 17.49 -12.13
CA TRP A 358 -7.85 16.28 -12.55
C TRP A 358 -9.36 16.50 -12.68
N SER A 359 -9.99 15.76 -13.60
CA SER A 359 -11.45 15.74 -13.74
C SER A 359 -12.11 15.31 -12.43
N PRO A 360 -13.23 15.90 -12.03
CA PRO A 360 -14.02 15.40 -10.90
C PRO A 360 -14.71 14.06 -11.20
N ASP A 361 -14.87 13.73 -12.48
CA ASP A 361 -15.50 12.50 -12.92
C ASP A 361 -14.43 11.47 -13.22
N ALA A 362 -14.57 10.30 -12.60
CA ALA A 362 -13.70 9.16 -12.81
C ALA A 362 -14.20 8.28 -13.96
N GLU A 363 -13.26 7.65 -14.62
CA GLU A 363 -13.49 6.51 -15.48
C GLU A 363 -13.21 5.24 -14.67
N ASP A 364 -14.20 4.36 -14.54
CA ASP A 364 -14.02 3.07 -13.86
C ASP A 364 -13.42 2.04 -14.82
N LEU A 365 -12.11 1.77 -14.63
CA LEU A 365 -11.42 0.77 -15.43
C LEU A 365 -11.86 -0.67 -15.11
N THR A 366 -12.43 -0.89 -13.93
CA THR A 366 -12.92 -2.22 -13.55
C THR A 366 -14.26 -2.54 -14.18
N GLU A 367 -15.16 -1.58 -14.28
CA GLU A 367 -16.41 -1.74 -15.02
C GLU A 367 -16.13 -2.02 -16.50
N ALA A 368 -15.15 -1.32 -17.10
CA ALA A 368 -14.70 -1.57 -18.46
C ALA A 368 -14.06 -2.97 -18.62
N ALA A 369 -13.55 -3.58 -17.55
CA ALA A 369 -12.94 -4.90 -17.55
C ALA A 369 -13.91 -6.04 -17.26
N GLU A 370 -15.17 -5.75 -16.93
CA GLU A 370 -16.19 -6.77 -16.67
C GLU A 370 -16.48 -7.59 -17.93
N THR A 371 -15.59 -8.53 -18.19
CA THR A 371 -15.81 -9.65 -19.12
C THR A 371 -15.94 -10.92 -18.31
N GLY A 372 -17.16 -11.24 -17.89
CA GLY A 372 -17.44 -12.48 -17.19
C GLY A 372 -17.15 -12.43 -15.69
N ASP A 373 -16.25 -13.27 -15.16
CA ASP A 373 -16.11 -13.58 -13.75
C ASP A 373 -14.81 -13.01 -13.12
N LEU A 374 -14.25 -11.95 -13.72
CA LEU A 374 -13.04 -11.31 -13.23
C LEU A 374 -13.34 -10.31 -12.10
N ARG A 375 -12.59 -10.40 -11.00
CA ARG A 375 -12.76 -9.55 -9.81
C ARG A 375 -11.47 -8.84 -9.50
N PRO A 376 -11.41 -7.51 -9.65
CA PRO A 376 -10.24 -6.75 -9.24
C PRO A 376 -9.94 -6.89 -7.76
N THR A 377 -8.66 -7.05 -7.42
CA THR A 377 -8.20 -7.28 -6.04
C THR A 377 -7.54 -6.07 -5.42
N GLY A 378 -7.53 -4.95 -6.15
CA GLY A 378 -6.96 -3.68 -5.66
C GLY A 378 -5.48 -3.48 -5.99
N GLY A 379 -4.84 -4.41 -6.68
CA GLY A 379 -3.51 -4.20 -7.22
C GLY A 379 -3.56 -3.26 -8.44
N LEU A 380 -2.70 -2.25 -8.45
CA LEU A 380 -2.57 -1.27 -9.53
C LEU A 380 -1.09 -1.02 -9.78
N ALA A 381 -0.67 -0.98 -11.02
CA ALA A 381 0.66 -0.56 -11.41
C ALA A 381 0.65 0.18 -12.75
N ILE A 382 1.55 1.12 -12.88
CA ILE A 382 1.83 1.81 -14.13
C ILE A 382 3.10 1.23 -14.71
N GLY A 383 3.06 0.88 -15.99
CA GLY A 383 4.18 0.27 -16.70
C GLY A 383 4.52 0.99 -17.98
N TYR A 384 5.49 0.45 -18.69
CA TYR A 384 5.80 0.90 -20.04
C TYR A 384 4.66 0.52 -21.00
N GLY A 385 4.46 1.32 -22.03
CA GLY A 385 3.52 1.00 -23.10
C GLY A 385 3.94 -0.24 -23.90
N ILE A 386 3.03 -0.70 -24.72
CA ILE A 386 3.26 -1.85 -25.60
C ILE A 386 3.27 -1.35 -27.05
N GLY A 387 4.33 -1.67 -27.76
CA GLY A 387 4.52 -1.30 -29.15
C GLY A 387 3.60 -2.08 -30.11
N PRO A 388 3.58 -1.67 -31.39
CA PRO A 388 2.79 -2.35 -32.43
C PRO A 388 3.17 -3.82 -32.65
N ASP A 389 4.39 -4.19 -32.28
CA ASP A 389 4.92 -5.57 -32.32
C ASP A 389 4.46 -6.42 -31.12
N GLY A 390 3.69 -5.84 -30.20
CA GLY A 390 3.19 -6.51 -28.99
C GLY A 390 4.24 -6.64 -27.88
N ARG A 391 5.36 -5.91 -27.96
CA ARG A 391 6.43 -5.89 -26.95
C ARG A 391 6.41 -4.61 -26.14
N ILE A 392 7.01 -4.67 -24.94
CA ILE A 392 7.26 -3.47 -24.14
C ILE A 392 8.08 -2.46 -24.96
N ASP A 393 7.57 -1.23 -25.02
CA ASP A 393 8.29 -0.09 -25.58
C ASP A 393 9.00 0.67 -24.43
N PRO A 394 10.33 0.53 -24.29
CA PRO A 394 11.05 1.19 -23.21
C PRO A 394 11.06 2.72 -23.30
N ALA A 395 10.67 3.30 -24.43
CA ALA A 395 10.53 4.75 -24.60
C ALA A 395 9.19 5.29 -24.07
N SER A 396 8.23 4.42 -23.77
CA SER A 396 6.87 4.80 -23.36
C SER A 396 6.62 4.55 -21.86
N CYS A 397 7.50 5.03 -20.99
CA CYS A 397 7.30 4.98 -19.54
C CYS A 397 5.96 5.61 -19.15
N GLY A 398 5.18 4.90 -18.34
CA GLY A 398 3.81 5.32 -17.98
C GLY A 398 2.76 5.07 -19.07
N GLY A 399 3.12 4.38 -20.14
CA GLY A 399 2.25 4.13 -21.29
C GLY A 399 1.27 2.98 -21.12
N SER A 400 1.28 2.28 -19.99
CA SER A 400 0.28 1.25 -19.67
C SER A 400 -0.19 1.31 -18.22
N VAL A 401 -1.42 0.90 -18.00
CA VAL A 401 -2.03 0.70 -16.68
C VAL A 401 -2.33 -0.78 -16.51
N TRP A 402 -1.91 -1.34 -15.40
CA TRP A 402 -2.13 -2.75 -15.06
C TRP A 402 -2.91 -2.87 -13.78
N ILE A 403 -3.91 -3.74 -13.76
CA ILE A 403 -4.64 -4.09 -12.54
C ILE A 403 -4.57 -5.59 -12.29
N VAL A 404 -4.60 -5.97 -11.02
CA VAL A 404 -4.69 -7.36 -10.61
C VAL A 404 -6.16 -7.71 -10.40
N ALA A 405 -6.59 -8.79 -11.03
CA ALA A 405 -7.90 -9.38 -10.83
C ALA A 405 -7.77 -10.87 -10.51
N GLU A 406 -8.82 -11.46 -9.99
CA GLU A 406 -8.96 -12.91 -9.81
C GLU A 406 -10.09 -13.43 -10.67
N SER A 407 -9.90 -14.60 -11.25
CA SER A 407 -11.02 -15.35 -11.86
C SER A 407 -11.91 -15.89 -10.76
N GLY A 408 -13.17 -15.49 -10.73
CA GLY A 408 -14.13 -15.91 -9.69
C GLY A 408 -14.38 -17.41 -9.66
N ALA A 409 -14.18 -18.11 -10.79
CA ALA A 409 -14.36 -19.55 -10.87
C ALA A 409 -13.17 -20.34 -10.28
N THR A 410 -11.95 -19.84 -10.43
CA THR A 410 -10.72 -20.57 -10.08
C THR A 410 -9.86 -19.88 -9.03
N GLY A 411 -10.11 -18.61 -8.72
CA GLY A 411 -9.24 -17.80 -7.87
C GLY A 411 -7.86 -17.55 -8.47
N THR A 412 -7.68 -17.81 -9.77
CA THR A 412 -6.39 -17.64 -10.44
C THR A 412 -6.11 -16.15 -10.65
N PRO A 413 -4.91 -15.65 -10.27
CA PRO A 413 -4.55 -14.26 -10.50
C PRO A 413 -4.43 -13.95 -11.99
N VAL A 414 -4.99 -12.81 -12.39
CA VAL A 414 -4.98 -12.31 -13.76
C VAL A 414 -4.49 -10.87 -13.74
N LEU A 415 -3.59 -10.54 -14.66
CA LEU A 415 -3.19 -9.15 -14.91
C LEU A 415 -3.98 -8.64 -16.12
N LEU A 416 -4.68 -7.55 -15.94
CA LEU A 416 -5.41 -6.84 -16.98
C LEU A 416 -4.66 -5.56 -17.31
N GLY A 417 -4.37 -5.32 -18.58
CA GLY A 417 -3.56 -4.19 -19.03
C GLY A 417 -4.25 -3.35 -20.08
N TRP A 418 -4.09 -2.05 -19.98
CA TRP A 418 -4.48 -1.05 -20.98
C TRP A 418 -3.25 -0.33 -21.50
N SER A 419 -3.10 -0.23 -22.80
CA SER A 419 -2.05 0.58 -23.42
C SER A 419 -2.54 1.26 -24.70
N GLY A 420 -1.82 2.29 -25.16
CA GLY A 420 -2.11 2.98 -26.42
C GLY A 420 -3.55 3.49 -26.53
N PRO A 421 -4.27 3.18 -27.65
CA PRO A 421 -5.63 3.66 -27.86
C PRO A 421 -6.64 3.18 -26.80
N ALA A 422 -6.51 1.96 -26.28
CA ALA A 422 -7.39 1.46 -25.22
C ALA A 422 -7.24 2.27 -23.93
N LEU A 423 -6.01 2.63 -23.55
CA LEU A 423 -5.76 3.51 -22.40
C LEU A 423 -6.29 4.92 -22.67
N ALA A 424 -6.07 5.46 -23.86
CA ALA A 424 -6.53 6.81 -24.23
C ALA A 424 -8.05 6.92 -24.31
N GLY A 425 -8.75 5.90 -24.82
CA GLY A 425 -10.17 5.89 -25.09
C GLY A 425 -11.09 5.36 -23.99
N GLY A 426 -10.53 4.71 -22.95
CA GLY A 426 -11.33 4.14 -21.87
C GLY A 426 -12.12 2.90 -22.28
N GLY A 427 -11.54 2.07 -23.11
CA GLY A 427 -12.17 0.84 -23.57
C GLY A 427 -11.80 -0.39 -22.70
N GLN A 428 -12.15 -1.55 -23.22
CA GLN A 428 -11.76 -2.85 -22.64
C GLN A 428 -10.23 -2.98 -22.54
N PRO A 429 -9.70 -3.78 -21.58
CA PRO A 429 -8.27 -4.09 -21.52
C PRO A 429 -7.83 -4.72 -22.84
N ASN A 430 -6.71 -4.29 -23.37
CA ASN A 430 -6.14 -4.85 -24.59
C ASN A 430 -5.01 -5.85 -24.34
N HIS A 431 -4.72 -6.12 -23.08
CA HIS A 431 -3.77 -7.15 -22.64
C HIS A 431 -4.33 -7.94 -21.47
N VAL A 432 -4.17 -9.26 -21.53
CA VAL A 432 -4.58 -10.17 -20.44
C VAL A 432 -3.48 -11.20 -20.24
N ALA A 433 -2.95 -11.28 -19.03
CA ALA A 433 -1.95 -12.26 -18.65
C ALA A 433 -2.43 -13.06 -17.43
N GLN A 434 -2.59 -14.37 -17.57
CA GLN A 434 -2.90 -15.26 -16.47
C GLN A 434 -1.62 -15.76 -15.83
N LEU A 435 -1.47 -15.55 -14.55
CA LEU A 435 -0.31 -16.03 -13.80
C LEU A 435 -0.52 -17.49 -13.42
N THR A 436 0.42 -18.34 -13.80
CA THR A 436 0.43 -19.75 -13.39
C THR A 436 1.59 -19.98 -12.44
N THR A 437 1.28 -20.45 -11.26
CA THR A 437 2.26 -21.12 -10.39
C THR A 437 2.42 -22.52 -10.97
N GLY A 438 3.50 -22.74 -11.72
CA GLY A 438 3.82 -24.04 -12.33
C GLY A 438 3.91 -25.18 -11.31
#